data_60a2650f768c38f9ecbe959a074d9550
#
_entry.id   60a2650f768c38f9ecbe959a074d9550
#
_cell.length_a   1.000
_cell.length_b   1.000
_cell.length_c   1.000
_cell.angle_alpha   90.00
_cell.angle_beta   90.00
_cell.angle_gamma   90.00
#
_symmetry.space_group_name_H-M   'P 1'
#
loop_
_entity.id
_entity.type
_entity.pdbx_description
1 polymer ?
#
loop_
_entity_poly.entity_id
_entity_poly.type
_entity_poly.pdbx_seq_one_letter_code
_entity_poly.pdbx_strand_id
1 'polypeptide(L)'
;MASFEDWLEAFDVVYRTMSGDGRVACPNCGHQALRLVFTVRPGSDVGYAAFWCDNCLEGVHISRAVVPGGAVVRDASLPFEDREPKIPDYKVVD
;
A
#
# COMPACT_ATOMS: atom_id res chain seq x y z
N MET A 1 -3.46 -19.65 1.22
CA MET A 1 -2.69 -18.40 1.30
C MET A 1 -2.60 -17.74 -0.06
N ALA A 2 -2.71 -16.44 -0.10
CA ALA A 2 -2.59 -15.70 -1.36
C ALA A 2 -1.13 -15.68 -1.83
N SER A 3 -0.94 -15.82 -3.14
CA SER A 3 0.37 -15.71 -3.75
C SER A 3 0.75 -14.25 -3.97
N PHE A 4 2.02 -14.00 -4.30
CA PHE A 4 2.47 -12.67 -4.67
C PHE A 4 1.66 -12.13 -5.87
N GLU A 5 1.35 -12.99 -6.83
CA GLU A 5 0.54 -12.59 -7.99
C GLU A 5 -0.87 -12.16 -7.60
N ASP A 6 -1.49 -12.85 -6.64
CA ASP A 6 -2.80 -12.47 -6.12
C ASP A 6 -2.76 -11.07 -5.50
N TRP A 7 -1.68 -10.78 -4.77
CA TRP A 7 -1.48 -9.46 -4.18
C TRP A 7 -1.27 -8.38 -5.24
N LEU A 8 -0.54 -8.70 -6.32
CA LEU A 8 -0.33 -7.75 -7.41
C LEU A 8 -1.63 -7.45 -8.15
N GLU A 9 -2.50 -8.44 -8.33
CA GLU A 9 -3.82 -8.21 -8.92
C GLU A 9 -4.66 -7.28 -8.05
N ALA A 10 -4.67 -7.50 -6.75
CA ALA A 10 -5.39 -6.64 -5.82
C ALA A 10 -4.80 -5.23 -5.83
N PHE A 11 -3.47 -5.11 -5.85
CA PHE A 11 -2.79 -3.83 -5.95
C PHE A 11 -3.21 -3.07 -7.22
N ASP A 12 -3.24 -3.76 -8.35
CA ASP A 12 -3.60 -3.15 -9.63
C ASP A 12 -5.02 -2.56 -9.60
N VAL A 13 -5.97 -3.29 -9.02
CA VAL A 13 -7.34 -2.81 -8.89
C VAL A 13 -7.40 -1.58 -7.98
N VAL A 14 -6.77 -1.64 -6.82
CA VAL A 14 -6.76 -0.51 -5.87
C VAL A 14 -6.07 0.70 -6.49
N TYR A 15 -4.93 0.45 -7.16
CA TYR A 15 -4.15 1.52 -7.81
C TYR A 15 -4.97 2.26 -8.87
N ARG A 16 -5.71 1.52 -9.68
CA ARG A 16 -6.51 2.13 -10.75
C ARG A 16 -7.73 2.88 -10.23
N THR A 17 -8.36 2.36 -9.21
CA THR A 17 -9.59 2.97 -8.70
C THR A 17 -9.33 4.11 -7.74
N MET A 18 -8.29 4.02 -6.94
CA MET A 18 -7.89 5.03 -5.93
C MET A 18 -9.05 5.75 -5.27
N SER A 19 -10.22 5.12 -5.28
CA SER A 19 -11.41 5.72 -4.68
C SER A 19 -11.35 5.68 -3.15
N GLY A 20 -10.46 4.88 -2.60
CA GLY A 20 -10.25 4.81 -1.17
C GLY A 20 -11.42 4.22 -0.40
N ASP A 21 -12.35 3.57 -1.07
CA ASP A 21 -13.56 3.08 -0.42
C ASP A 21 -13.41 1.68 0.18
N GLY A 22 -12.24 1.08 0.06
CA GLY A 22 -11.94 -0.18 0.68
C GLY A 22 -12.76 -1.37 0.19
N ARG A 23 -13.31 -1.29 -1.01
CA ARG A 23 -14.18 -2.35 -1.54
C ARG A 23 -13.42 -3.57 -2.01
N VAL A 24 -12.12 -3.46 -2.22
CA VAL A 24 -11.31 -4.59 -2.65
C VAL A 24 -11.02 -5.45 -1.44
N ALA A 25 -11.39 -6.73 -1.51
CA ALA A 25 -11.14 -7.66 -0.42
C ALA A 25 -9.69 -8.12 -0.43
N CYS A 26 -9.14 -8.37 0.76
CA CYS A 26 -7.82 -8.93 0.89
C CYS A 26 -7.76 -10.30 0.19
N PRO A 27 -6.77 -10.53 -0.69
CA PRO A 27 -6.67 -11.82 -1.37
C PRO A 27 -6.33 -12.97 -0.42
N ASN A 28 -5.82 -12.67 0.77
CA ASN A 28 -5.41 -13.67 1.73
C ASN A 28 -6.52 -14.04 2.73
N CYS A 29 -7.18 -13.04 3.33
CA CYS A 29 -8.17 -13.30 4.40
C CYS A 29 -9.60 -12.89 4.03
N GLY A 30 -9.80 -12.20 2.91
CA GLY A 30 -11.11 -11.82 2.42
C GLY A 30 -11.75 -10.59 3.08
N HIS A 31 -11.10 -9.99 4.06
CA HIS A 31 -11.62 -8.79 4.71
C HIS A 31 -11.36 -7.54 3.86
N GLN A 32 -12.25 -6.57 3.96
CA GLN A 32 -12.08 -5.28 3.27
C GLN A 32 -11.27 -4.32 4.13
N ALA A 33 -10.03 -4.67 4.40
CA ALA A 33 -9.13 -3.91 5.26
C ALA A 33 -7.79 -3.60 4.59
N LEU A 34 -7.77 -3.54 3.26
CA LEU A 34 -6.56 -3.23 2.51
C LEU A 34 -6.18 -1.77 2.67
N ARG A 35 -4.88 -1.53 2.80
CA ARG A 35 -4.29 -0.19 2.89
C ARG A 35 -3.19 -0.04 1.86
N LEU A 36 -3.13 1.14 1.24
CA LEU A 36 -2.09 1.47 0.27
C LEU A 36 -1.53 2.85 0.63
N VAL A 37 -0.25 2.90 0.92
CA VAL A 37 0.43 4.14 1.30
C VAL A 37 1.70 4.27 0.47
N PHE A 38 1.88 5.43 -0.16
CA PHE A 38 3.10 5.75 -0.90
C PHE A 38 4.02 6.59 -0.03
N THR A 39 5.30 6.31 -0.08
CA THR A 39 6.32 7.12 0.60
C THR A 39 7.21 7.74 -0.47
N VAL A 40 7.21 9.08 -0.53
CA VAL A 40 7.90 9.82 -1.58
C VAL A 40 8.64 11.00 -1.00
N ARG A 41 9.65 11.49 -1.72
CA ARG A 41 10.31 12.74 -1.37
C ARG A 41 9.46 13.92 -1.83
N PRO A 42 9.47 15.05 -1.11
CA PRO A 42 8.77 16.26 -1.55
C PRO A 42 9.22 16.65 -2.97
N GLY A 43 8.24 16.97 -3.80
CA GLY A 43 8.49 17.34 -5.20
C GLY A 43 8.65 16.20 -6.16
N SER A 44 8.61 14.95 -5.70
CA SER A 44 8.68 13.77 -6.55
C SER A 44 7.30 13.13 -6.67
N ASP A 45 7.03 12.52 -7.83
CA ASP A 45 5.82 11.73 -8.05
C ASP A 45 6.12 10.22 -8.12
N VAL A 46 7.36 9.83 -7.78
CA VAL A 46 7.77 8.44 -7.76
C VAL A 46 8.30 8.11 -6.36
N GLY A 47 7.87 7.00 -5.82
CA GLY A 47 8.32 6.53 -4.52
C GLY A 47 8.09 5.04 -4.37
N TYR A 48 8.11 4.54 -3.16
CA TYR A 48 7.75 3.15 -2.91
C TYR A 48 6.35 3.07 -2.30
N ALA A 49 5.70 1.93 -2.52
CA ALA A 49 4.35 1.69 -2.02
C ALA A 49 4.36 0.52 -1.04
N ALA A 50 3.65 0.70 0.07
CA ALA A 50 3.33 -0.37 0.99
C ALA A 50 1.84 -0.69 0.82
N PHE A 51 1.52 -1.93 0.57
CA PHE A 51 0.16 -2.40 0.36
C PHE A 51 -0.08 -3.62 1.23
N TRP A 52 -0.95 -3.48 2.21
CA TRP A 52 -1.15 -4.52 3.22
C TRP A 52 -2.60 -4.57 3.66
N CYS A 53 -2.93 -5.62 4.40
CA CYS A 53 -4.24 -5.79 5.03
C CYS A 53 -4.11 -5.57 6.53
N ASP A 54 -4.91 -4.66 7.08
CA ASP A 54 -4.91 -4.40 8.53
C ASP A 54 -5.41 -5.57 9.35
N ASN A 55 -6.18 -6.48 8.74
CA ASN A 55 -6.73 -7.62 9.44
C ASN A 55 -5.72 -8.76 9.60
N CYS A 56 -5.08 -9.19 8.52
CA CYS A 56 -4.14 -10.32 8.59
C CYS A 56 -2.68 -9.89 8.65
N LEU A 57 -2.38 -8.61 8.48
CA LEU A 57 -1.04 -8.05 8.51
C LEU A 57 -0.06 -8.75 7.57
N GLU A 58 -0.53 -9.01 6.35
CA GLU A 58 0.29 -9.47 5.24
C GLU A 58 0.12 -8.50 4.09
N GLY A 59 1.11 -8.42 3.23
CA GLY A 59 1.05 -7.51 2.10
C GLY A 59 2.29 -7.58 1.23
N VAL A 60 2.45 -6.58 0.35
CA VAL A 60 3.57 -6.50 -0.57
C VAL A 60 4.21 -5.13 -0.48
N HIS A 61 5.46 -5.07 -0.91
CA HIS A 61 6.22 -3.83 -1.01
C HIS A 61 6.59 -3.61 -2.48
N ILE A 62 6.19 -2.46 -3.03
CA ILE A 62 6.51 -2.09 -4.40
C ILE A 62 7.62 -1.04 -4.32
N SER A 63 8.82 -1.40 -4.78
CA SER A 63 10.00 -0.55 -4.58
C SER A 63 10.00 0.72 -5.42
N ARG A 64 9.22 0.75 -6.49
CA ARG A 64 9.13 1.94 -7.35
C ARG A 64 7.75 2.01 -7.99
N ALA A 65 7.05 3.11 -7.75
CA ALA A 65 5.73 3.32 -8.31
C ALA A 65 5.49 4.80 -8.50
N VAL A 66 4.74 5.14 -9.56
CA VAL A 66 4.26 6.50 -9.77
C VAL A 66 3.04 6.71 -8.88
N VAL A 67 3.03 7.83 -8.14
CA VAL A 67 1.95 8.13 -7.21
C VAL A 67 0.76 8.69 -7.98
N PRO A 68 -0.40 8.02 -7.97
CA PRO A 68 -1.59 8.54 -8.63
C PRO A 68 -2.22 9.67 -7.82
N GLY A 69 -3.03 10.49 -8.49
CA GLY A 69 -3.79 11.53 -7.80
C GLY A 69 -4.77 10.92 -6.79
N GLY A 70 -4.90 11.54 -5.64
CA GLY A 70 -5.79 11.07 -4.59
C GLY A 70 -5.18 10.01 -3.68
N ALA A 71 -3.93 9.60 -3.92
CA ALA A 71 -3.26 8.60 -3.10
C ALA A 71 -2.92 9.12 -1.72
N VAL A 72 -2.87 8.20 -0.74
CA VAL A 72 -2.33 8.50 0.58
C VAL A 72 -0.81 8.48 0.48
N VAL A 73 -0.19 9.60 0.83
CA VAL A 73 1.25 9.80 0.67
C VAL A 73 1.85 10.25 1.99
N ARG A 74 3.03 9.74 2.30
CA ARG A 74 3.81 10.23 3.43
C ARG A 74 5.19 10.70 2.94
N ASP A 75 5.78 11.62 3.69
CA ASP A 75 6.99 12.34 3.32
C ASP A 75 8.23 11.53 3.70
N ALA A 76 9.00 11.11 2.69
CA ALA A 76 10.22 10.32 2.90
C ALA A 76 11.37 11.14 3.48
N SER A 77 11.28 12.48 3.45
CA SER A 77 12.33 13.34 4.00
C SER A 77 12.24 13.46 5.52
N LEU A 78 11.11 13.10 6.12
CA LEU A 78 10.93 13.15 7.57
C LEU A 78 11.58 11.94 8.24
N PRO A 79 12.00 12.06 9.51
CA PRO A 79 12.40 10.90 10.30
C PRO A 79 11.28 9.87 10.35
N PHE A 80 11.63 8.60 10.46
CA PHE A 80 10.68 7.50 10.42
C PHE A 80 9.52 7.71 11.41
N GLU A 81 9.83 8.15 12.63
CA GLU A 81 8.81 8.35 13.68
C GLU A 81 7.85 9.50 13.40
N ASP A 82 8.22 10.42 12.50
CA ASP A 82 7.40 11.59 12.15
C ASP A 82 6.56 11.36 10.89
N ARG A 83 6.75 10.24 10.20
CA ARG A 83 5.99 9.94 8.99
C ARG A 83 4.57 9.49 9.32
N GLU A 84 3.60 10.08 8.68
CA GLU A 84 2.18 9.73 8.82
C GLU A 84 1.55 9.49 7.45
N PRO A 85 0.66 8.52 7.28
CA PRO A 85 0.22 7.56 8.30
C PRO A 85 1.30 6.53 8.63
N LYS A 86 1.20 5.92 9.80
CA LYS A 86 2.13 4.87 10.19
C LYS A 86 1.84 3.59 9.41
N ILE A 87 2.90 2.91 9.01
CA ILE A 87 2.79 1.61 8.37
C ILE A 87 3.17 0.56 9.42
N PRO A 88 2.28 -0.39 9.73
CA PRO A 88 2.60 -1.43 10.70
C PRO A 88 3.66 -2.38 10.16
N ASP A 89 4.25 -3.16 11.06
CA ASP A 89 5.19 -4.20 10.68
C ASP A 89 4.39 -5.40 10.15
N TYR A 90 4.20 -5.46 8.85
CA TYR A 90 3.44 -6.53 8.22
C TYR A 90 4.37 -7.50 7.50
N LYS A 91 3.90 -8.73 7.32
CA LYS A 91 4.65 -9.76 6.62
C LYS A 91 4.62 -9.50 5.12
N VAL A 92 5.78 -9.33 4.51
CA VAL A 92 5.89 -9.13 3.07
C VAL A 92 5.78 -10.46 2.35
N VAL A 93 4.87 -10.54 1.40
CA VAL A 93 4.67 -11.73 0.56
C VAL A 93 5.59 -11.61 -0.64
N ASP A 94 6.35 -12.65 -0.89
CA ASP A 94 7.29 -12.72 -2.03
C ASP A 94 6.69 -13.50 -3.20
#